data_0997d239706661d5ab3fb67d84de411b
#
_entry.id   0997d239706661d5ab3fb67d84de411b
#
_cell.length_a   1.000
_cell.length_b   1.000
_cell.length_c   1.000
_cell.angle_alpha   90.00
_cell.angle_beta   90.00
_cell.angle_gamma   90.00
#
_symmetry.space_group_name_H-M   'P 1'
#
loop_
_entity.id
_entity.type
_entity.pdbx_description
1 polymer ?
#
loop_
_entity_poly.entity_id
_entity_poly.type
_entity_poly.pdbx_seq_one_letter_code
_entity_poly.pdbx_strand_id
1 'polypeptide(L)'
;MADIDRINELVGNNNFEEALNLAAAALLEEPDNIELIKLAGLAEVNTENWEKAKSHFETVVKFVPDDATAWFYLASCYNNTGDFISAKNAYLKVIELRPEYEEAYKSLCVVLLKLEMTDEAIEYAKKGQNYASDDYMYDFIIGTSYMKQKNFKESIEPLEKALEKAPDNFGVYNSLGTAYIANQQSEKAVECYKKVIDMHPENPMAYFNLGSAYQIQKKHKEACEYLKKAVELDPEDEVFKTTYAMSLIKSEQYDEAIAIYKKLVVQHPEKENYKYNLINCYEAIGDIQTAITMLEGIVYVNPKFVLPAQKLANLYIKANKLSRAKELYDNIILKNSPTAEVLHQYAILSSSLCDTDTAERILKKAIKMNPGLAKAHKDLAIIYLNKRLFDYAQDEFKTAMELLPNNFEILFEYGNFLYSTSKNTEAEEYYLKALEIEPENILALTFMALNKLILNQLDEAKEYIMKALHINHHHEYIQYCAGRIMFARKEYEDAKRYLIKAVEQNPDVETQNTLALTYYELGEYGQAVNIFNNLLSKFPENISLLRSLAQCYEKMDDIDKALEYLYKLTDIFPEDEEAQEMIRKLS
;
A
#
# COMPACT_ATOMS: atom_id res chain seq x y z
N MET A 1 -52.99 54.74 17.33
CA MET A 1 -53.60 53.45 17.78
C MET A 1 -54.14 52.60 16.65
N ALA A 2 -54.96 53.15 15.70
CA ALA A 2 -55.51 52.34 14.58
C ALA A 2 -54.43 51.67 13.68
N ASP A 3 -53.30 52.35 13.50
CA ASP A 3 -52.21 51.85 12.66
C ASP A 3 -51.41 50.70 13.33
N ILE A 4 -51.19 50.78 14.65
CA ILE A 4 -50.51 49.72 15.43
C ILE A 4 -51.33 48.42 15.41
N ASP A 5 -52.61 48.50 15.66
CA ASP A 5 -53.50 47.31 15.60
C ASP A 5 -53.53 46.67 14.21
N ARG A 6 -53.56 47.52 13.18
CA ARG A 6 -53.54 47.05 11.79
C ARG A 6 -52.22 46.43 11.38
N ILE A 7 -51.07 46.99 11.81
CA ILE A 7 -49.73 46.43 11.57
C ILE A 7 -49.59 45.09 12.29
N ASN A 8 -50.03 45.00 13.55
CA ASN A 8 -50.06 43.74 14.30
C ASN A 8 -50.88 42.66 13.60
N GLU A 9 -52.06 43.00 13.07
CA GLU A 9 -52.92 42.10 12.31
C GLU A 9 -52.19 41.63 11.04
N LEU A 10 -51.53 42.51 10.31
CA LEU A 10 -50.76 42.19 9.09
C LEU A 10 -49.56 41.28 9.37
N VAL A 11 -48.82 41.55 10.45
CA VAL A 11 -47.71 40.70 10.89
C VAL A 11 -48.25 39.33 11.31
N GLY A 12 -49.35 39.27 12.05
CA GLY A 12 -50.00 38.00 12.43
C GLY A 12 -50.52 37.19 11.26
N ASN A 13 -50.92 37.84 10.16
CA ASN A 13 -51.34 37.20 8.92
C ASN A 13 -50.23 36.93 7.89
N ASN A 14 -48.97 37.13 8.31
CA ASN A 14 -47.78 36.97 7.46
C ASN A 14 -47.67 37.92 6.24
N ASN A 15 -48.42 39.07 6.27
CA ASN A 15 -48.38 40.10 5.25
C ASN A 15 -47.26 41.13 5.55
N PHE A 16 -46.03 40.66 5.59
CA PHE A 16 -44.88 41.41 6.07
C PHE A 16 -44.53 42.64 5.24
N GLU A 17 -44.67 42.59 3.91
CA GLU A 17 -44.40 43.73 3.03
C GLU A 17 -45.38 44.86 3.25
N GLU A 18 -46.67 44.59 3.41
CA GLU A 18 -47.69 45.56 3.69
C GLU A 18 -47.53 46.15 5.10
N ALA A 19 -47.23 45.26 6.07
CA ALA A 19 -46.93 45.67 7.46
C ALA A 19 -45.74 46.66 7.50
N LEU A 20 -44.67 46.35 6.71
CA LEU A 20 -43.47 47.20 6.66
C LEU A 20 -43.77 48.56 6.04
N ASN A 21 -44.51 48.63 4.95
CA ASN A 21 -44.90 49.87 4.33
C ASN A 21 -45.77 50.74 5.25
N LEU A 22 -46.71 50.13 5.96
CA LEU A 22 -47.54 50.85 6.91
C LEU A 22 -46.76 51.30 8.17
N ALA A 23 -45.88 50.46 8.68
CA ALA A 23 -44.99 50.80 9.79
C ALA A 23 -44.04 51.96 9.43
N ALA A 24 -43.45 51.92 8.20
CA ALA A 24 -42.58 52.99 7.72
C ALA A 24 -43.31 54.32 7.57
N ALA A 25 -44.58 54.31 7.10
CA ALA A 25 -45.42 55.52 7.04
C ALA A 25 -45.76 56.03 8.43
N ALA A 26 -46.14 55.20 9.35
CA ALA A 26 -46.43 55.57 10.76
C ALA A 26 -45.21 56.11 11.51
N LEU A 27 -43.99 55.56 11.24
CA LEU A 27 -42.73 56.03 11.82
C LEU A 27 -42.30 57.41 11.29
N LEU A 28 -42.84 57.87 10.15
CA LEU A 28 -42.60 59.26 9.71
C LEU A 28 -43.38 60.28 10.60
N GLU A 29 -44.50 59.84 11.16
CA GLU A 29 -45.31 60.70 12.05
C GLU A 29 -44.85 60.57 13.52
N GLU A 30 -44.48 59.35 13.91
CA GLU A 30 -44.08 59.02 15.31
C GLU A 30 -42.70 58.32 15.31
N PRO A 31 -41.57 58.99 15.05
CA PRO A 31 -40.26 58.36 14.88
C PRO A 31 -39.71 57.64 16.11
N ASP A 32 -40.13 58.05 17.32
CA ASP A 32 -39.65 57.52 18.58
C ASP A 32 -40.65 56.50 19.20
N ASN A 33 -41.66 56.10 18.45
CA ASN A 33 -42.63 55.12 18.94
C ASN A 33 -42.04 53.73 18.93
N ILE A 34 -41.66 53.24 20.11
CA ILE A 34 -40.94 51.99 20.33
C ILE A 34 -41.73 50.77 19.84
N GLU A 35 -43.06 50.81 19.93
CA GLU A 35 -43.92 49.70 19.47
C GLU A 35 -43.96 49.61 17.94
N LEU A 36 -44.03 50.77 17.27
CA LEU A 36 -43.90 50.81 15.80
C LEU A 36 -42.51 50.38 15.32
N ILE A 37 -41.45 50.79 16.02
CA ILE A 37 -40.07 50.36 15.68
C ILE A 37 -39.94 48.85 15.83
N LYS A 38 -40.52 48.28 16.92
CA LYS A 38 -40.52 46.82 17.16
C LYS A 38 -41.28 46.07 16.06
N LEU A 39 -42.44 46.53 15.63
CA LEU A 39 -43.23 45.93 14.59
C LEU A 39 -42.55 46.02 13.21
N ALA A 40 -41.93 47.14 12.90
CA ALA A 40 -41.09 47.27 11.69
C ALA A 40 -39.96 46.28 11.72
N GLY A 41 -39.23 46.16 12.82
CA GLY A 41 -38.17 45.17 13.00
C GLY A 41 -38.66 43.73 12.82
N LEU A 42 -39.84 43.36 13.32
CA LEU A 42 -40.43 42.05 13.14
C LEU A 42 -40.75 41.75 11.65
N ALA A 43 -41.30 42.73 10.94
CA ALA A 43 -41.60 42.60 9.52
C ALA A 43 -40.30 42.45 8.69
N GLU A 44 -39.24 43.18 9.07
CA GLU A 44 -37.91 43.09 8.41
C GLU A 44 -37.21 41.76 8.67
N VAL A 45 -37.31 41.16 9.85
CA VAL A 45 -36.80 39.80 10.13
C VAL A 45 -37.45 38.80 9.21
N ASN A 46 -38.78 38.87 9.02
CA ASN A 46 -39.51 37.94 8.18
C ASN A 46 -39.34 38.17 6.68
N THR A 47 -38.86 39.35 6.28
CA THR A 47 -38.43 39.66 4.90
C THR A 47 -36.90 39.53 4.73
N GLU A 48 -36.21 38.94 5.68
CA GLU A 48 -34.74 38.71 5.68
C GLU A 48 -33.87 39.99 5.58
N ASN A 49 -34.42 41.16 5.93
CA ASN A 49 -33.72 42.43 5.96
C ASN A 49 -32.93 42.59 7.26
N TRP A 50 -32.01 41.71 7.54
CA TRP A 50 -31.31 41.53 8.82
C TRP A 50 -30.63 42.81 9.35
N GLU A 51 -29.99 43.60 8.49
CA GLU A 51 -29.26 44.84 8.90
C GLU A 51 -30.22 45.92 9.38
N LYS A 52 -31.39 46.09 8.72
CA LYS A 52 -32.40 47.10 9.14
C LYS A 52 -33.10 46.62 10.43
N ALA A 53 -33.50 45.34 10.44
CA ALA A 53 -34.10 44.75 11.63
C ALA A 53 -33.18 44.92 12.85
N LYS A 54 -31.86 44.69 12.69
CA LYS A 54 -30.85 44.91 13.74
C LYS A 54 -30.92 46.31 14.30
N SER A 55 -30.91 47.33 13.43
CA SER A 55 -30.97 48.76 13.85
C SER A 55 -32.25 49.07 14.66
N HIS A 56 -33.39 48.54 14.20
CA HIS A 56 -34.66 48.71 14.92
C HIS A 56 -34.59 48.02 16.29
N PHE A 57 -34.16 46.77 16.39
CA PHE A 57 -34.08 46.08 17.68
C PHE A 57 -33.00 46.65 18.61
N GLU A 58 -31.87 47.14 18.10
CA GLU A 58 -30.90 47.91 18.91
C GLU A 58 -31.56 49.12 19.57
N THR A 59 -32.44 49.81 18.84
CA THR A 59 -33.21 50.92 19.37
C THR A 59 -34.19 50.43 20.43
N VAL A 60 -34.98 49.40 20.16
CA VAL A 60 -35.95 48.85 21.12
C VAL A 60 -35.28 48.45 22.43
N VAL A 61 -34.18 47.67 22.40
CA VAL A 61 -33.51 47.19 23.63
C VAL A 61 -32.80 48.32 24.39
N LYS A 62 -32.47 49.43 23.71
CA LYS A 62 -31.92 50.62 24.36
C LYS A 62 -32.96 51.34 25.23
N PHE A 63 -34.21 51.42 24.76
CA PHE A 63 -35.30 52.07 25.48
C PHE A 63 -36.07 51.13 26.37
N VAL A 64 -36.15 49.85 26.05
CA VAL A 64 -36.84 48.82 26.81
C VAL A 64 -35.88 47.63 27.03
N PRO A 65 -34.93 47.77 27.97
CA PRO A 65 -33.84 46.80 28.15
C PRO A 65 -34.30 45.47 28.76
N ASP A 66 -35.50 45.35 29.24
CA ASP A 66 -36.14 44.15 29.78
C ASP A 66 -37.09 43.44 28.80
N ASP A 67 -37.17 43.89 27.55
CA ASP A 67 -37.91 43.18 26.48
C ASP A 67 -37.12 41.98 25.96
N ALA A 68 -37.35 40.81 26.56
CA ALA A 68 -36.70 39.56 26.15
C ALA A 68 -36.96 39.20 24.69
N THR A 69 -38.15 39.53 24.15
CA THR A 69 -38.50 39.26 22.75
C THR A 69 -37.68 40.10 21.78
N ALA A 70 -37.47 41.40 22.11
CA ALA A 70 -36.63 42.28 21.32
C ALA A 70 -35.15 41.81 21.34
N TRP A 71 -34.64 41.40 22.48
CA TRP A 71 -33.30 40.80 22.60
C TRP A 71 -33.17 39.51 21.78
N PHE A 72 -34.19 38.66 21.72
CA PHE A 72 -34.19 37.44 20.92
C PHE A 72 -34.06 37.73 19.43
N TYR A 73 -34.88 38.67 18.91
CA TYR A 73 -34.81 39.05 17.51
C TYR A 73 -33.50 39.79 17.15
N LEU A 74 -32.99 40.63 18.08
CA LEU A 74 -31.67 41.25 17.91
C LEU A 74 -30.57 40.20 17.83
N ALA A 75 -30.60 39.20 18.69
CA ALA A 75 -29.65 38.08 18.64
C ALA A 75 -29.75 37.30 17.31
N SER A 76 -30.98 37.09 16.82
CA SER A 76 -31.20 36.46 15.51
C SER A 76 -30.63 37.30 14.35
N CYS A 77 -30.77 38.63 14.41
CA CYS A 77 -30.17 39.55 13.44
C CYS A 77 -28.63 39.43 13.46
N TYR A 78 -28.01 39.49 14.66
CA TYR A 78 -26.55 39.31 14.78
C TYR A 78 -26.08 37.95 14.26
N ASN A 79 -26.81 36.87 14.54
CA ASN A 79 -26.48 35.55 14.04
C ASN A 79 -26.51 35.48 12.50
N ASN A 80 -27.51 36.09 11.85
CA ASN A 80 -27.67 36.08 10.42
C ASN A 80 -26.74 37.07 9.69
N THR A 81 -26.28 38.13 10.37
CA THR A 81 -25.23 39.05 9.86
C THR A 81 -23.82 38.56 10.16
N GLY A 82 -23.64 37.42 10.85
CA GLY A 82 -22.35 36.79 11.14
C GLY A 82 -21.65 37.31 12.38
N ASP A 83 -22.26 38.22 13.14
CA ASP A 83 -21.72 38.67 14.43
C ASP A 83 -22.13 37.72 15.57
N PHE A 84 -21.48 36.56 15.58
CA PHE A 84 -21.81 35.47 16.55
C PHE A 84 -21.49 35.85 17.99
N ILE A 85 -20.55 36.77 18.25
CA ILE A 85 -20.22 37.20 19.60
C ILE A 85 -21.36 38.03 20.16
N SER A 86 -21.86 39.02 19.43
CA SER A 86 -23.00 39.82 19.80
C SER A 86 -24.27 38.99 19.91
N ALA A 87 -24.47 38.02 18.99
CA ALA A 87 -25.59 37.08 19.05
C ALA A 87 -25.57 36.26 20.37
N LYS A 88 -24.42 35.70 20.76
CA LYS A 88 -24.25 34.98 22.03
C LYS A 88 -24.69 35.86 23.21
N ASN A 89 -24.16 37.08 23.29
CA ASN A 89 -24.43 37.98 24.39
C ASN A 89 -25.91 38.35 24.47
N ALA A 90 -26.55 38.61 23.34
CA ALA A 90 -27.95 38.92 23.25
C ALA A 90 -28.86 37.73 23.65
N TYR A 91 -28.55 36.50 23.18
CA TYR A 91 -29.28 35.30 23.65
C TYR A 91 -29.10 35.04 25.16
N LEU A 92 -27.91 35.26 25.71
CA LEU A 92 -27.69 35.18 27.15
C LEU A 92 -28.57 36.19 27.91
N LYS A 93 -28.75 37.39 27.35
CA LYS A 93 -29.66 38.37 27.95
C LYS A 93 -31.12 37.95 27.91
N VAL A 94 -31.54 37.26 26.84
CA VAL A 94 -32.89 36.63 26.76
C VAL A 94 -33.09 35.65 27.90
N ILE A 95 -32.12 34.75 28.10
CA ILE A 95 -32.17 33.69 29.13
C ILE A 95 -32.14 34.30 30.53
N GLU A 96 -31.39 35.39 30.75
CA GLU A 96 -31.41 36.14 32.04
C GLU A 96 -32.78 36.72 32.33
N LEU A 97 -33.42 37.35 31.32
CA LEU A 97 -34.73 38.00 31.46
C LEU A 97 -35.89 36.99 31.52
N ARG A 98 -35.79 35.90 30.78
CA ARG A 98 -36.83 34.88 30.68
C ARG A 98 -36.19 33.48 30.61
N PRO A 99 -35.87 32.86 31.76
CA PRO A 99 -35.18 31.57 31.82
C PRO A 99 -35.93 30.40 31.17
N GLU A 100 -37.25 30.49 31.01
CA GLU A 100 -38.11 29.47 30.39
C GLU A 100 -38.22 29.61 28.86
N TYR A 101 -37.49 30.55 28.22
CA TYR A 101 -37.57 30.78 26.77
C TYR A 101 -36.75 29.75 25.99
N GLU A 102 -37.36 28.62 25.63
CA GLU A 102 -36.71 27.44 25.03
C GLU A 102 -35.93 27.74 23.76
N GLU A 103 -36.52 28.55 22.84
CA GLU A 103 -35.88 28.86 21.54
C GLU A 103 -34.56 29.63 21.72
N ALA A 104 -34.43 30.39 22.85
CA ALA A 104 -33.20 31.10 23.13
C ALA A 104 -32.04 30.14 23.45
N TYR A 105 -32.30 29.05 24.19
CA TYR A 105 -31.30 28.04 24.47
C TYR A 105 -30.85 27.32 23.21
N LYS A 106 -31.80 26.91 22.34
CA LYS A 106 -31.48 26.26 21.05
C LYS A 106 -30.62 27.15 20.15
N SER A 107 -31.06 28.40 19.97
CA SER A 107 -30.37 29.39 19.16
C SER A 107 -28.97 29.73 19.72
N LEU A 108 -28.87 29.89 21.07
CA LEU A 108 -27.59 30.09 21.75
C LEU A 108 -26.64 28.93 21.49
N CYS A 109 -27.10 27.68 21.63
CA CYS A 109 -26.27 26.50 21.43
C CYS A 109 -25.75 26.41 19.96
N VAL A 110 -26.60 26.75 18.98
CA VAL A 110 -26.17 26.81 17.56
C VAL A 110 -25.07 27.86 17.36
N VAL A 111 -25.22 29.05 17.98
CA VAL A 111 -24.20 30.11 17.93
C VAL A 111 -22.91 29.67 18.64
N LEU A 112 -23.00 29.03 19.79
CA LEU A 112 -21.85 28.50 20.52
C LEU A 112 -21.09 27.44 19.71
N LEU A 113 -21.80 26.57 18.96
CA LEU A 113 -21.18 25.62 18.05
C LEU A 113 -20.47 26.28 16.87
N LYS A 114 -20.99 27.42 16.35
CA LYS A 114 -20.31 28.24 15.32
C LYS A 114 -19.06 28.93 15.87
N LEU A 115 -19.08 29.33 17.16
CA LEU A 115 -17.92 29.90 17.86
C LEU A 115 -16.93 28.84 18.39
N GLU A 116 -17.17 27.56 18.15
CA GLU A 116 -16.40 26.43 18.67
C GLU A 116 -16.36 26.33 20.22
N MET A 117 -17.28 26.98 20.88
CA MET A 117 -17.43 27.00 22.34
C MET A 117 -18.25 25.78 22.81
N THR A 118 -17.73 24.60 22.57
CA THR A 118 -18.46 23.33 22.73
C THR A 118 -18.84 22.99 24.17
N ASP A 119 -18.03 23.39 25.17
CA ASP A 119 -18.33 23.15 26.57
C ASP A 119 -19.54 23.98 27.02
N GLU A 120 -19.59 25.27 26.63
CA GLU A 120 -20.75 26.13 26.91
C GLU A 120 -21.98 25.62 26.16
N ALA A 121 -21.83 25.12 24.91
CA ALA A 121 -22.95 24.54 24.16
C ALA A 121 -23.56 23.33 24.89
N ILE A 122 -22.74 22.45 25.46
CA ILE A 122 -23.20 21.31 26.28
C ILE A 122 -23.89 21.82 27.55
N GLU A 123 -23.33 22.82 28.23
CA GLU A 123 -23.90 23.37 29.45
C GLU A 123 -25.29 23.96 29.20
N TYR A 124 -25.41 24.83 28.17
CA TYR A 124 -26.70 25.48 27.87
C TYR A 124 -27.71 24.52 27.25
N ALA A 125 -27.26 23.51 26.49
CA ALA A 125 -28.16 22.45 26.02
C ALA A 125 -28.76 21.66 27.20
N LYS A 126 -27.97 21.29 28.23
CA LYS A 126 -28.46 20.64 29.44
C LYS A 126 -29.42 21.54 30.25
N LYS A 127 -29.17 22.85 30.28
CA LYS A 127 -30.10 23.80 30.90
C LYS A 127 -31.40 23.88 30.13
N GLY A 128 -31.37 23.92 28.81
CA GLY A 128 -32.53 23.94 27.94
C GLY A 128 -33.40 22.69 28.06
N GLN A 129 -32.79 21.52 28.25
CA GLN A 129 -33.51 20.25 28.48
C GLN A 129 -34.43 20.28 29.69
N ASN A 130 -34.16 21.13 30.71
CA ASN A 130 -35.05 21.25 31.86
C ASN A 130 -36.42 21.88 31.51
N TYR A 131 -36.49 22.60 30.41
CA TYR A 131 -37.70 23.25 29.93
C TYR A 131 -38.39 22.49 28.79
N ALA A 132 -37.61 21.77 27.94
CA ALA A 132 -38.12 20.99 26.84
C ALA A 132 -37.38 19.63 26.75
N SER A 133 -37.71 18.71 27.64
CA SER A 133 -37.05 17.40 27.78
C SER A 133 -37.20 16.51 26.56
N ASP A 134 -38.29 16.66 25.80
CA ASP A 134 -38.64 15.81 24.66
C ASP A 134 -38.09 16.33 23.31
N ASP A 135 -37.46 17.54 23.33
CA ASP A 135 -36.85 18.09 22.13
C ASP A 135 -35.49 17.38 21.85
N TYR A 136 -35.44 16.66 20.74
CA TYR A 136 -34.23 15.91 20.28
C TYR A 136 -33.03 16.83 20.06
N MET A 137 -33.26 18.11 19.73
CA MET A 137 -32.23 19.06 19.36
C MET A 137 -31.16 19.24 20.45
N TYR A 138 -31.56 19.22 21.74
CA TYR A 138 -30.58 19.34 22.81
C TYR A 138 -29.63 18.15 22.91
N ASP A 139 -30.16 16.92 22.81
CA ASP A 139 -29.34 15.71 22.78
C ASP A 139 -28.44 15.69 21.55
N PHE A 140 -28.97 16.12 20.39
CA PHE A 140 -28.21 16.26 19.16
C PHE A 140 -27.06 17.28 19.29
N ILE A 141 -27.31 18.44 19.91
CA ILE A 141 -26.29 19.45 20.19
C ILE A 141 -25.20 18.90 21.13
N ILE A 142 -25.60 18.22 22.22
CA ILE A 142 -24.64 17.61 23.15
C ILE A 142 -23.76 16.60 22.39
N GLY A 143 -24.37 15.71 21.63
CA GLY A 143 -23.64 14.70 20.84
C GLY A 143 -22.68 15.30 19.82
N THR A 144 -23.15 16.28 19.04
CA THR A 144 -22.32 16.98 18.03
C THR A 144 -21.22 17.84 18.69
N SER A 145 -21.45 18.38 19.88
CA SER A 145 -20.41 19.07 20.66
C SER A 145 -19.29 18.10 21.06
N TYR A 146 -19.61 16.91 21.57
CA TYR A 146 -18.62 15.89 21.86
C TYR A 146 -17.88 15.43 20.60
N MET A 147 -18.53 15.31 19.45
CA MET A 147 -17.86 14.99 18.18
C MET A 147 -16.83 16.05 17.80
N LYS A 148 -17.18 17.35 17.94
CA LYS A 148 -16.24 18.47 17.68
C LYS A 148 -15.03 18.44 18.62
N GLN A 149 -15.23 18.01 19.87
CA GLN A 149 -14.14 17.79 20.84
C GLN A 149 -13.33 16.52 20.57
N LYS A 150 -13.69 15.73 19.54
CA LYS A 150 -13.15 14.40 19.24
C LYS A 150 -13.41 13.35 20.33
N ASN A 151 -14.35 13.60 21.22
CA ASN A 151 -14.83 12.69 22.25
C ASN A 151 -15.93 11.79 21.67
N PHE A 152 -15.55 10.96 20.68
CA PHE A 152 -16.50 10.19 19.88
C PHE A 152 -17.28 9.15 20.68
N LYS A 153 -16.67 8.59 21.72
CA LYS A 153 -17.34 7.62 22.59
C LYS A 153 -18.49 8.27 23.35
N GLU A 154 -18.23 9.42 23.93
CA GLU A 154 -19.17 10.20 24.73
C GLU A 154 -20.29 10.82 23.87
N SER A 155 -20.06 10.97 22.55
CA SER A 155 -21.07 11.50 21.63
C SER A 155 -22.18 10.51 21.29
N ILE A 156 -21.95 9.20 21.43
CA ILE A 156 -22.88 8.15 20.98
C ILE A 156 -24.18 8.18 21.78
N GLU A 157 -24.12 8.14 23.11
CA GLU A 157 -25.31 8.08 23.95
C GLU A 157 -26.26 9.27 23.73
N PRO A 158 -25.80 10.54 23.70
CA PRO A 158 -26.68 11.67 23.35
C PRO A 158 -27.29 11.57 21.95
N LEU A 159 -26.52 11.11 20.96
CA LEU A 159 -27.03 10.96 19.59
C LEU A 159 -28.05 9.81 19.49
N GLU A 160 -27.88 8.71 20.23
CA GLU A 160 -28.87 7.64 20.33
C GLU A 160 -30.17 8.17 20.99
N LYS A 161 -30.09 8.97 22.05
CA LYS A 161 -31.25 9.63 22.65
C LYS A 161 -31.95 10.60 21.70
N ALA A 162 -31.18 11.37 20.95
CA ALA A 162 -31.73 12.25 19.93
C ALA A 162 -32.49 11.44 18.85
N LEU A 163 -31.98 10.27 18.47
CA LEU A 163 -32.62 9.38 17.50
C LEU A 163 -33.90 8.75 18.05
N GLU A 164 -33.94 8.36 19.32
CA GLU A 164 -35.17 7.87 19.98
C GLU A 164 -36.30 8.90 19.94
N LYS A 165 -35.97 10.19 20.11
CA LYS A 165 -36.92 11.30 20.04
C LYS A 165 -37.31 11.71 18.61
N ALA A 166 -36.40 11.53 17.67
CA ALA A 166 -36.58 11.90 16.25
C ALA A 166 -36.14 10.78 15.30
N PRO A 167 -36.88 9.66 15.23
CA PRO A 167 -36.50 8.46 14.48
C PRO A 167 -36.43 8.64 12.96
N ASP A 168 -37.05 9.70 12.44
CA ASP A 168 -37.03 10.02 11.01
C ASP A 168 -36.06 11.16 10.65
N ASN A 169 -35.13 11.50 11.55
CA ASN A 169 -34.19 12.58 11.31
C ASN A 169 -32.88 12.05 10.69
N PHE A 170 -32.70 12.29 9.40
CA PHE A 170 -31.50 11.86 8.66
C PHE A 170 -30.20 12.51 9.17
N GLY A 171 -30.26 13.75 9.71
CA GLY A 171 -29.11 14.45 10.27
C GLY A 171 -28.55 13.76 11.51
N VAL A 172 -29.47 13.24 12.36
CA VAL A 172 -29.10 12.46 13.55
C VAL A 172 -28.45 11.13 13.13
N TYR A 173 -29.05 10.40 12.18
CA TYR A 173 -28.45 9.16 11.66
C TYR A 173 -27.06 9.40 11.06
N ASN A 174 -26.89 10.47 10.30
CA ASN A 174 -25.60 10.80 9.69
C ASN A 174 -24.53 11.11 10.75
N SER A 175 -24.88 11.88 11.78
CA SER A 175 -23.98 12.22 12.88
C SER A 175 -23.64 11.00 13.73
N LEU A 176 -24.62 10.15 14.02
CA LEU A 176 -24.45 8.91 14.76
C LEU A 176 -23.59 7.91 13.97
N GLY A 177 -23.80 7.77 12.66
CA GLY A 177 -22.95 6.98 11.79
C GLY A 177 -21.48 7.42 11.82
N THR A 178 -21.26 8.74 11.78
CA THR A 178 -19.90 9.31 11.87
C THR A 178 -19.27 9.05 13.24
N ALA A 179 -20.04 9.18 14.33
CA ALA A 179 -19.58 8.86 15.67
C ALA A 179 -19.21 7.37 15.82
N TYR A 180 -20.02 6.47 15.26
CA TYR A 180 -19.73 5.04 15.24
C TYR A 180 -18.46 4.71 14.44
N ILE A 181 -18.24 5.32 13.27
CA ILE A 181 -17.00 5.16 12.49
C ILE A 181 -15.79 5.55 13.34
N ALA A 182 -15.83 6.74 13.95
CA ALA A 182 -14.72 7.24 14.76
C ALA A 182 -14.46 6.39 16.02
N ASN A 183 -15.50 5.71 16.52
CA ASN A 183 -15.41 4.78 17.65
C ASN A 183 -15.22 3.30 17.21
N GLN A 184 -14.82 3.04 15.97
CA GLN A 184 -14.53 1.70 15.41
C GLN A 184 -15.73 0.72 15.40
N GLN A 185 -16.95 1.23 15.37
CA GLN A 185 -18.20 0.46 15.31
C GLN A 185 -18.80 0.54 13.88
N SER A 186 -18.02 0.10 12.90
CA SER A 186 -18.35 0.29 11.48
C SER A 186 -19.64 -0.40 11.03
N GLU A 187 -20.05 -1.50 11.69
CA GLU A 187 -21.31 -2.20 11.39
C GLU A 187 -22.52 -1.32 11.68
N LYS A 188 -22.54 -0.70 12.87
CA LYS A 188 -23.62 0.21 13.27
C LYS A 188 -23.66 1.46 12.37
N ALA A 189 -22.49 1.95 11.97
CA ALA A 189 -22.43 3.08 11.04
C ALA A 189 -23.07 2.74 9.69
N VAL A 190 -22.82 1.55 9.16
CA VAL A 190 -23.45 1.05 7.91
C VAL A 190 -24.95 1.03 8.04
N GLU A 191 -25.52 0.59 9.18
CA GLU A 191 -26.97 0.60 9.41
C GLU A 191 -27.52 2.03 9.41
N CYS A 192 -26.84 2.96 10.08
CA CYS A 192 -27.24 4.37 10.08
C CYS A 192 -27.25 4.97 8.68
N TYR A 193 -26.17 4.80 7.90
CA TYR A 193 -26.09 5.38 6.56
C TYR A 193 -27.07 4.74 5.58
N LYS A 194 -27.39 3.45 5.70
CA LYS A 194 -28.47 2.82 4.93
C LYS A 194 -29.83 3.49 5.22
N LYS A 195 -30.10 3.80 6.47
CA LYS A 195 -31.31 4.55 6.86
C LYS A 195 -31.36 5.94 6.22
N VAL A 196 -30.22 6.64 6.15
CA VAL A 196 -30.14 7.93 5.46
C VAL A 196 -30.47 7.77 3.96
N ILE A 197 -29.96 6.73 3.31
CA ILE A 197 -30.25 6.45 1.88
C ILE A 197 -31.74 6.09 1.69
N ASP A 198 -32.34 5.30 2.58
CA ASP A 198 -33.75 4.94 2.52
C ASP A 198 -34.65 6.19 2.57
N MET A 199 -34.27 7.20 3.37
CA MET A 199 -35.01 8.47 3.51
C MET A 199 -34.71 9.45 2.37
N HIS A 200 -33.48 9.52 1.91
CA HIS A 200 -32.97 10.48 0.93
C HIS A 200 -32.14 9.78 -0.15
N PRO A 201 -32.76 9.02 -1.06
CA PRO A 201 -32.03 8.24 -2.08
C PRO A 201 -31.29 9.09 -3.13
N GLU A 202 -31.56 10.39 -3.18
CA GLU A 202 -30.88 11.37 -4.03
C GLU A 202 -29.67 12.04 -3.35
N ASN A 203 -29.39 11.72 -2.08
CA ASN A 203 -28.30 12.37 -1.32
C ASN A 203 -26.95 11.69 -1.61
N PRO A 204 -26.04 12.31 -2.38
CA PRO A 204 -24.76 11.69 -2.75
C PRO A 204 -23.84 11.46 -1.52
N MET A 205 -23.93 12.34 -0.51
CA MET A 205 -23.12 12.22 0.71
C MET A 205 -23.48 10.95 1.51
N ALA A 206 -24.74 10.52 1.51
CA ALA A 206 -25.16 9.30 2.19
C ALA A 206 -24.50 8.06 1.56
N TYR A 207 -24.46 8.00 0.24
CA TYR A 207 -23.76 6.94 -0.50
C TYR A 207 -22.25 6.98 -0.27
N PHE A 208 -21.67 8.18 -0.27
CA PHE A 208 -20.24 8.35 0.01
C PHE A 208 -19.87 7.88 1.42
N ASN A 209 -20.66 8.26 2.43
CA ASN A 209 -20.43 7.84 3.82
C ASN A 209 -20.57 6.32 3.98
N LEU A 210 -21.57 5.72 3.35
CA LEU A 210 -21.76 4.26 3.36
C LEU A 210 -20.60 3.54 2.67
N GLY A 211 -20.18 4.01 1.49
CA GLY A 211 -19.04 3.45 0.78
C GLY A 211 -17.73 3.57 1.58
N SER A 212 -17.53 4.72 2.23
CA SER A 212 -16.36 4.94 3.12
C SER A 212 -16.40 4.01 4.34
N ALA A 213 -17.59 3.74 4.90
CA ALA A 213 -17.73 2.76 5.99
C ALA A 213 -17.34 1.33 5.55
N TYR A 214 -17.72 0.94 4.34
CA TYR A 214 -17.30 -0.35 3.77
C TYR A 214 -15.79 -0.40 3.47
N GLN A 215 -15.15 0.72 3.07
CA GLN A 215 -13.68 0.78 2.94
C GLN A 215 -12.98 0.48 4.28
N ILE A 216 -13.48 1.04 5.38
CA ILE A 216 -12.94 0.80 6.73
C ILE A 216 -13.06 -0.68 7.11
N GLN A 217 -14.15 -1.34 6.71
CA GLN A 217 -14.34 -2.78 6.86
C GLN A 217 -13.49 -3.63 5.88
N LYS A 218 -12.69 -3.00 5.02
CA LYS A 218 -11.93 -3.64 3.94
C LYS A 218 -12.80 -4.37 2.90
N LYS A 219 -14.08 -4.07 2.84
CA LYS A 219 -15.04 -4.57 1.86
C LYS A 219 -15.04 -3.66 0.62
N HIS A 220 -13.93 -3.73 -0.14
CA HIS A 220 -13.67 -2.77 -1.21
C HIS A 220 -14.63 -2.90 -2.41
N LYS A 221 -15.14 -4.10 -2.68
CA LYS A 221 -16.12 -4.31 -3.77
C LYS A 221 -17.46 -3.64 -3.45
N GLU A 222 -17.98 -3.87 -2.25
CA GLU A 222 -19.21 -3.22 -1.79
C GLU A 222 -19.02 -1.70 -1.70
N ALA A 223 -17.84 -1.25 -1.24
CA ALA A 223 -17.52 0.18 -1.23
C ALA A 223 -17.62 0.80 -2.64
N CYS A 224 -17.12 0.11 -3.68
CA CYS A 224 -17.19 0.58 -5.06
C CYS A 224 -18.62 0.78 -5.55
N GLU A 225 -19.56 -0.10 -5.19
CA GLU A 225 -20.97 0.02 -5.60
C GLU A 225 -21.60 1.33 -5.10
N TYR A 226 -21.40 1.64 -3.81
CA TYR A 226 -21.96 2.85 -3.20
C TYR A 226 -21.21 4.11 -3.61
N LEU A 227 -19.87 4.07 -3.68
CA LEU A 227 -19.07 5.22 -4.13
C LEU A 227 -19.34 5.57 -5.58
N LYS A 228 -19.56 4.57 -6.45
CA LYS A 228 -20.00 4.81 -7.83
C LYS A 228 -21.30 5.58 -7.86
N LYS A 229 -22.27 5.20 -7.01
CA LYS A 229 -23.56 5.90 -6.92
C LYS A 229 -23.40 7.35 -6.44
N ALA A 230 -22.50 7.61 -5.47
CA ALA A 230 -22.18 8.97 -5.05
C ALA A 230 -21.64 9.82 -6.23
N VAL A 231 -20.70 9.28 -7.02
CA VAL A 231 -20.16 9.95 -8.22
C VAL A 231 -21.22 10.14 -9.31
N GLU A 232 -22.16 9.21 -9.48
CA GLU A 232 -23.27 9.35 -10.44
C GLU A 232 -24.22 10.49 -10.05
N LEU A 233 -24.47 10.68 -8.75
CA LEU A 233 -25.36 11.72 -8.23
C LEU A 233 -24.67 13.11 -8.21
N ASP A 234 -23.38 13.16 -7.93
CA ASP A 234 -22.58 14.38 -8.03
C ASP A 234 -21.28 14.10 -8.80
N PRO A 235 -21.33 14.23 -10.14
CA PRO A 235 -20.18 13.96 -11.00
C PRO A 235 -19.07 15.01 -10.93
N GLU A 236 -19.27 16.14 -10.29
CA GLU A 236 -18.26 17.18 -10.18
C GLU A 236 -17.45 17.10 -8.88
N ASP A 237 -17.96 16.40 -7.87
CA ASP A 237 -17.24 16.23 -6.61
C ASP A 237 -15.95 15.43 -6.80
N GLU A 238 -14.84 16.09 -6.54
CA GLU A 238 -13.48 15.52 -6.67
C GLU A 238 -13.19 14.47 -5.58
N VAL A 239 -13.74 14.66 -4.37
CA VAL A 239 -13.52 13.74 -3.24
C VAL A 239 -14.20 12.41 -3.50
N PHE A 240 -15.42 12.44 -4.06
CA PHE A 240 -16.15 11.22 -4.43
C PHE A 240 -15.39 10.44 -5.51
N LYS A 241 -14.95 11.12 -6.60
CA LYS A 241 -14.16 10.50 -7.66
C LYS A 241 -12.87 9.86 -7.15
N THR A 242 -12.11 10.59 -6.31
CA THR A 242 -10.84 10.10 -5.79
C THR A 242 -11.03 8.93 -4.84
N THR A 243 -12.03 8.98 -3.96
CA THR A 243 -12.33 7.91 -3.01
C THR A 243 -12.82 6.65 -3.74
N TYR A 244 -13.66 6.83 -4.76
CA TYR A 244 -14.08 5.73 -5.62
C TYR A 244 -12.90 5.08 -6.34
N ALA A 245 -12.05 5.87 -6.99
CA ALA A 245 -10.87 5.37 -7.68
C ALA A 245 -9.90 4.64 -6.73
N MET A 246 -9.74 5.10 -5.50
CA MET A 246 -8.95 4.40 -4.47
C MET A 246 -9.57 3.04 -4.09
N SER A 247 -10.90 2.95 -3.98
CA SER A 247 -11.59 1.66 -3.74
C SER A 247 -11.41 0.70 -4.91
N LEU A 248 -11.49 1.20 -6.15
CA LEU A 248 -11.24 0.42 -7.35
C LEU A 248 -9.84 -0.19 -7.37
N ILE A 249 -8.81 0.60 -7.00
CA ILE A 249 -7.43 0.10 -6.87
C ILE A 249 -7.37 -1.03 -5.83
N LYS A 250 -8.01 -0.86 -4.67
CA LYS A 250 -8.02 -1.86 -3.60
C LYS A 250 -8.80 -3.13 -3.95
N SER A 251 -9.75 -3.04 -4.87
CA SER A 251 -10.51 -4.16 -5.41
C SER A 251 -9.94 -4.70 -6.74
N GLU A 252 -8.75 -4.23 -7.13
CA GLU A 252 -8.02 -4.63 -8.35
C GLU A 252 -8.74 -4.31 -9.67
N GLN A 253 -9.66 -3.34 -9.65
CA GLN A 253 -10.40 -2.86 -10.83
C GLN A 253 -9.65 -1.68 -11.46
N TYR A 254 -8.44 -1.94 -11.96
CA TYR A 254 -7.50 -0.90 -12.39
C TYR A 254 -7.96 -0.13 -13.62
N ASP A 255 -8.65 -0.75 -14.58
CA ASP A 255 -9.07 -0.08 -15.82
C ASP A 255 -10.04 1.08 -15.55
N GLU A 256 -11.01 0.87 -14.65
CA GLU A 256 -11.96 1.92 -14.28
C GLU A 256 -11.27 3.02 -13.45
N ALA A 257 -10.33 2.65 -12.54
CA ALA A 257 -9.52 3.60 -11.80
C ALA A 257 -8.66 4.47 -12.74
N ILE A 258 -8.04 3.88 -13.77
CA ILE A 258 -7.27 4.57 -14.81
C ILE A 258 -8.16 5.61 -15.53
N ALA A 259 -9.38 5.23 -15.90
CA ALA A 259 -10.30 6.13 -16.59
C ALA A 259 -10.64 7.38 -15.74
N ILE A 260 -10.81 7.19 -14.43
CA ILE A 260 -11.07 8.29 -13.49
C ILE A 260 -9.83 9.16 -13.31
N TYR A 261 -8.67 8.55 -13.01
CA TYR A 261 -7.44 9.33 -12.78
C TYR A 261 -6.96 10.05 -14.03
N LYS A 262 -7.16 9.52 -15.25
CA LYS A 262 -6.90 10.25 -16.49
C LYS A 262 -7.67 11.57 -16.56
N LYS A 263 -8.96 11.55 -16.21
CA LYS A 263 -9.79 12.77 -16.18
C LYS A 263 -9.30 13.74 -15.10
N LEU A 264 -9.03 13.23 -13.90
CA LEU A 264 -8.54 14.04 -12.78
C LEU A 264 -7.18 14.71 -13.08
N VAL A 265 -6.26 14.00 -13.73
CA VAL A 265 -4.94 14.56 -14.14
C VAL A 265 -5.11 15.67 -15.19
N VAL A 266 -6.09 15.56 -16.08
CA VAL A 266 -6.38 16.63 -17.08
C VAL A 266 -7.02 17.84 -16.41
N GLN A 267 -7.95 17.62 -15.47
CA GLN A 267 -8.65 18.69 -14.76
C GLN A 267 -7.74 19.41 -13.75
N HIS A 268 -6.83 18.67 -13.10
CA HIS A 268 -5.97 19.13 -12.02
C HIS A 268 -4.50 18.74 -12.28
N PRO A 269 -3.85 19.31 -13.30
CA PRO A 269 -2.48 18.94 -13.69
C PRO A 269 -1.42 19.27 -12.62
N GLU A 270 -1.74 20.16 -11.68
CA GLU A 270 -0.90 20.54 -10.54
C GLU A 270 -0.90 19.49 -9.42
N LYS A 271 -1.91 18.61 -9.36
CA LYS A 271 -2.03 17.58 -8.31
C LYS A 271 -1.22 16.33 -8.67
N GLU A 272 0.00 16.28 -8.17
CA GLU A 272 0.91 15.14 -8.44
C GLU A 272 0.40 13.79 -7.94
N ASN A 273 -0.36 13.77 -6.84
CA ASN A 273 -0.94 12.53 -6.29
C ASN A 273 -1.81 11.77 -7.31
N TYR A 274 -2.54 12.45 -8.19
CA TYR A 274 -3.33 11.82 -9.24
C TYR A 274 -2.45 11.16 -10.30
N LYS A 275 -1.36 11.82 -10.68
CA LYS A 275 -0.36 11.24 -11.60
C LYS A 275 0.27 9.99 -10.98
N TYR A 276 0.61 10.03 -9.68
CA TYR A 276 1.17 8.88 -8.98
C TYR A 276 0.19 7.71 -8.89
N ASN A 277 -1.07 7.97 -8.57
CA ASN A 277 -2.09 6.92 -8.53
C ASN A 277 -2.32 6.29 -9.91
N LEU A 278 -2.33 7.12 -10.96
CA LEU A 278 -2.42 6.64 -12.34
C LEU A 278 -1.21 5.77 -12.72
N ILE A 279 0.00 6.18 -12.35
CA ILE A 279 1.23 5.40 -12.55
C ILE A 279 1.16 4.06 -11.80
N ASN A 280 0.67 4.06 -10.56
CA ASN A 280 0.50 2.84 -9.78
C ASN A 280 -0.49 1.87 -10.45
N CYS A 281 -1.57 2.38 -11.03
CA CYS A 281 -2.52 1.56 -11.78
C CYS A 281 -1.87 0.93 -13.03
N TYR A 282 -1.10 1.71 -13.80
CA TYR A 282 -0.39 1.17 -14.97
C TYR A 282 0.65 0.12 -14.58
N GLU A 283 1.37 0.34 -13.47
CA GLU A 283 2.31 -0.66 -12.92
C GLU A 283 1.57 -1.95 -12.53
N ALA A 284 0.40 -1.84 -11.92
CA ALA A 284 -0.39 -2.98 -11.45
C ALA A 284 -0.95 -3.85 -12.61
N ILE A 285 -1.36 -3.23 -13.72
CA ILE A 285 -1.82 -3.96 -14.91
C ILE A 285 -0.66 -4.46 -15.80
N GLY A 286 0.60 -4.19 -15.40
CA GLY A 286 1.79 -4.59 -16.15
C GLY A 286 2.18 -3.67 -17.31
N ASP A 287 1.51 -2.54 -17.52
CA ASP A 287 1.90 -1.54 -18.51
C ASP A 287 3.04 -0.66 -17.99
N ILE A 288 4.18 -1.34 -17.80
CA ILE A 288 5.40 -0.73 -17.25
C ILE A 288 5.92 0.39 -18.16
N GLN A 289 5.71 0.28 -19.48
CA GLN A 289 6.22 1.29 -20.43
C GLN A 289 5.49 2.63 -20.27
N THR A 290 4.17 2.62 -20.14
CA THR A 290 3.38 3.84 -19.89
C THR A 290 3.74 4.46 -18.53
N ALA A 291 3.87 3.64 -17.48
CA ALA A 291 4.31 4.08 -16.17
C ALA A 291 5.69 4.77 -16.21
N ILE A 292 6.66 4.19 -16.94
CA ILE A 292 7.99 4.78 -17.18
C ILE A 292 7.86 6.14 -17.86
N THR A 293 7.12 6.23 -18.96
CA THR A 293 6.98 7.47 -19.74
C THR A 293 6.40 8.61 -18.91
N MET A 294 5.41 8.30 -18.07
CA MET A 294 4.82 9.29 -17.17
C MET A 294 5.82 9.78 -16.11
N LEU A 295 6.60 8.87 -15.51
CA LEU A 295 7.62 9.23 -14.53
C LEU A 295 8.80 9.99 -15.16
N GLU A 296 9.23 9.64 -16.38
CA GLU A 296 10.22 10.41 -17.13
C GLU A 296 9.79 11.86 -17.28
N GLY A 297 8.51 12.10 -17.61
CA GLY A 297 7.94 13.45 -17.67
C GLY A 297 8.00 14.20 -16.34
N ILE A 298 7.67 13.53 -15.22
CA ILE A 298 7.75 14.14 -13.89
C ILE A 298 9.20 14.47 -13.50
N VAL A 299 10.13 13.55 -13.72
CA VAL A 299 11.56 13.74 -13.40
C VAL A 299 12.19 14.79 -14.29
N TYR A 300 11.78 14.89 -15.56
CA TYR A 300 12.25 15.91 -16.48
C TYR A 300 11.86 17.33 -16.02
N VAL A 301 10.63 17.51 -15.57
CA VAL A 301 10.13 18.83 -15.09
C VAL A 301 10.78 19.21 -13.75
N ASN A 302 11.01 18.25 -12.86
CA ASN A 302 11.62 18.50 -11.56
C ASN A 302 12.74 17.48 -11.25
N PRO A 303 13.97 17.71 -11.77
CA PRO A 303 15.10 16.80 -11.59
C PRO A 303 15.59 16.64 -10.15
N LYS A 304 15.15 17.51 -9.22
CA LYS A 304 15.52 17.42 -7.79
C LYS A 304 14.55 16.54 -6.99
N PHE A 305 13.47 16.09 -7.59
CA PHE A 305 12.44 15.33 -6.91
C PHE A 305 12.85 13.83 -6.84
N VAL A 306 13.41 13.46 -5.70
CA VAL A 306 14.07 12.14 -5.51
C VAL A 306 13.09 10.98 -5.57
N LEU A 307 11.89 11.10 -4.96
CA LEU A 307 10.92 9.99 -4.92
C LEU A 307 10.47 9.50 -6.30
N PRO A 308 10.10 10.38 -7.26
CA PRO A 308 9.81 9.94 -8.63
C PRO A 308 11.01 9.29 -9.30
N ALA A 309 12.22 9.83 -9.09
CA ALA A 309 13.43 9.28 -9.67
C ALA A 309 13.72 7.87 -9.13
N GLN A 310 13.52 7.64 -7.83
CA GLN A 310 13.65 6.30 -7.23
C GLN A 310 12.61 5.32 -7.81
N LYS A 311 11.35 5.75 -7.91
CA LYS A 311 10.31 4.92 -8.52
C LYS A 311 10.60 4.60 -9.98
N LEU A 312 11.06 5.59 -10.76
CA LEU A 312 11.48 5.40 -12.16
C LEU A 312 12.66 4.42 -12.26
N ALA A 313 13.66 4.55 -11.38
CA ALA A 313 14.78 3.62 -11.34
C ALA A 313 14.32 2.18 -11.06
N ASN A 314 13.39 1.98 -10.14
CA ASN A 314 12.81 0.67 -9.85
C ASN A 314 12.06 0.10 -11.06
N LEU A 315 11.29 0.92 -11.79
CA LEU A 315 10.62 0.47 -13.02
C LEU A 315 11.61 0.16 -14.14
N TYR A 316 12.70 0.91 -14.26
CA TYR A 316 13.77 0.56 -15.21
C TYR A 316 14.43 -0.77 -14.85
N ILE A 317 14.65 -1.06 -13.55
CA ILE A 317 15.17 -2.36 -13.10
C ILE A 317 14.20 -3.49 -13.50
N LYS A 318 12.90 -3.33 -13.21
CA LYS A 318 11.85 -4.30 -13.61
C LYS A 318 11.79 -4.50 -15.13
N ALA A 319 12.03 -3.46 -15.90
CA ALA A 319 12.07 -3.50 -17.37
C ALA A 319 13.43 -3.94 -17.94
N ASN A 320 14.36 -4.40 -17.11
CA ASN A 320 15.75 -4.76 -17.45
C ASN A 320 16.56 -3.64 -18.15
N LYS A 321 16.21 -2.37 -17.89
CA LYS A 321 16.91 -1.18 -18.38
C LYS A 321 17.93 -0.68 -17.34
N LEU A 322 18.85 -1.57 -16.92
CA LEU A 322 19.72 -1.35 -15.76
C LEU A 322 20.62 -0.11 -15.89
N SER A 323 21.14 0.17 -17.10
CA SER A 323 21.98 1.36 -17.35
C SER A 323 21.23 2.67 -17.09
N ARG A 324 19.96 2.77 -17.53
CA ARG A 324 19.13 3.96 -17.28
C ARG A 324 18.81 4.11 -15.79
N ALA A 325 18.57 3.00 -15.08
CA ALA A 325 18.41 3.05 -13.63
C ALA A 325 19.67 3.60 -12.94
N LYS A 326 20.86 3.15 -13.36
CA LYS A 326 22.16 3.63 -12.84
C LYS A 326 22.34 5.12 -13.06
N GLU A 327 22.00 5.65 -14.25
CA GLU A 327 22.06 7.08 -14.55
C GLU A 327 21.20 7.93 -13.60
N LEU A 328 20.01 7.45 -13.22
CA LEU A 328 19.15 8.14 -12.25
C LEU A 328 19.77 8.15 -10.85
N TYR A 329 20.37 7.04 -10.43
CA TYR A 329 21.10 6.99 -9.16
C TYR A 329 22.26 7.97 -9.17
N ASP A 330 23.12 7.95 -10.19
CA ASP A 330 24.33 8.77 -10.26
C ASP A 330 24.00 10.28 -10.38
N ASN A 331 23.00 10.64 -11.17
CA ASN A 331 22.70 12.02 -11.49
C ASN A 331 21.75 12.72 -10.51
N ILE A 332 20.81 11.99 -9.92
CA ILE A 332 19.73 12.55 -9.09
C ILE A 332 19.76 11.99 -7.68
N ILE A 333 19.63 10.67 -7.52
CA ILE A 333 19.29 10.06 -6.23
C ILE A 333 20.45 10.21 -5.24
N LEU A 334 21.68 9.91 -5.65
CA LEU A 334 22.86 9.97 -4.78
C LEU A 334 23.31 11.39 -4.43
N LYS A 335 22.91 12.38 -5.21
CA LYS A 335 23.23 13.79 -4.96
C LYS A 335 22.34 14.44 -3.91
N ASN A 336 21.21 13.82 -3.57
CA ASN A 336 20.20 14.39 -2.68
C ASN A 336 20.10 13.63 -1.35
N SER A 337 21.22 13.45 -0.65
CA SER A 337 21.30 12.85 0.68
C SER A 337 20.61 11.48 0.80
N PRO A 338 21.10 10.46 0.10
CA PRO A 338 20.48 9.13 0.07
C PRO A 338 20.50 8.48 1.46
N THR A 339 19.45 7.72 1.79
CA THR A 339 19.43 6.87 2.98
C THR A 339 20.29 5.62 2.78
N ALA A 340 20.56 4.89 3.87
CA ALA A 340 21.31 3.64 3.81
C ALA A 340 20.63 2.58 2.92
N GLU A 341 19.28 2.53 2.96
CA GLU A 341 18.48 1.63 2.14
C GLU A 341 18.57 1.96 0.65
N VAL A 342 18.60 3.24 0.29
CA VAL A 342 18.79 3.71 -1.09
C VAL A 342 20.18 3.35 -1.60
N LEU A 343 21.21 3.52 -0.76
CA LEU A 343 22.57 3.09 -1.10
C LEU A 343 22.64 1.57 -1.31
N HIS A 344 21.96 0.80 -0.46
CA HIS A 344 21.88 -0.66 -0.60
C HIS A 344 21.22 -1.06 -1.93
N GLN A 345 20.10 -0.45 -2.32
CA GLN A 345 19.45 -0.69 -3.62
C GLN A 345 20.38 -0.37 -4.80
N TYR A 346 21.13 0.73 -4.71
CA TYR A 346 22.10 1.07 -5.74
C TYR A 346 23.26 0.07 -5.82
N ALA A 347 23.70 -0.46 -4.69
CA ALA A 347 24.73 -1.49 -4.67
C ALA A 347 24.26 -2.79 -5.34
N ILE A 348 23.01 -3.22 -5.10
CA ILE A 348 22.40 -4.37 -5.79
C ILE A 348 22.37 -4.13 -7.31
N LEU A 349 21.95 -2.94 -7.74
CA LEU A 349 21.95 -2.57 -9.16
C LEU A 349 23.38 -2.62 -9.76
N SER A 350 24.37 -2.11 -9.03
CA SER A 350 25.77 -2.15 -9.46
C SER A 350 26.30 -3.57 -9.59
N SER A 351 25.96 -4.44 -8.64
CA SER A 351 26.29 -5.89 -8.72
C SER A 351 25.65 -6.55 -9.95
N SER A 352 24.38 -6.23 -10.24
CA SER A 352 23.68 -6.73 -11.43
C SER A 352 24.30 -6.25 -12.75
N LEU A 353 25.03 -5.14 -12.73
CA LEU A 353 25.81 -4.61 -13.85
C LEU A 353 27.26 -5.12 -13.85
N CYS A 354 27.60 -6.11 -13.03
CA CYS A 354 28.94 -6.65 -12.84
C CYS A 354 29.97 -5.61 -12.33
N ASP A 355 29.52 -4.48 -11.77
CA ASP A 355 30.35 -3.44 -11.16
C ASP A 355 30.52 -3.71 -9.65
N THR A 356 31.24 -4.81 -9.35
CA THR A 356 31.39 -5.31 -7.98
C THR A 356 32.17 -4.37 -7.06
N ASP A 357 33.10 -3.58 -7.62
CA ASP A 357 33.90 -2.63 -6.84
C ASP A 357 33.06 -1.43 -6.38
N THR A 358 32.20 -0.90 -7.27
CA THR A 358 31.23 0.13 -6.87
C THR A 358 30.25 -0.43 -5.86
N ALA A 359 29.73 -1.65 -6.05
CA ALA A 359 28.80 -2.28 -5.12
C ALA A 359 29.41 -2.42 -3.72
N GLU A 360 30.65 -2.92 -3.63
CA GLU A 360 31.38 -3.04 -2.35
C GLU A 360 31.53 -1.68 -1.64
N ARG A 361 32.00 -0.68 -2.38
CA ARG A 361 32.21 0.69 -1.83
C ARG A 361 30.91 1.30 -1.32
N ILE A 362 29.83 1.10 -2.03
CA ILE A 362 28.51 1.64 -1.67
C ILE A 362 27.89 0.89 -0.49
N LEU A 363 28.04 -0.45 -0.42
CA LEU A 363 27.60 -1.25 0.73
C LEU A 363 28.31 -0.83 2.01
N LYS A 364 29.65 -0.66 1.96
CA LYS A 364 30.41 -0.13 3.10
C LYS A 364 29.91 1.23 3.55
N LYS A 365 29.52 2.11 2.62
CA LYS A 365 28.93 3.40 2.94
C LYS A 365 27.55 3.25 3.58
N ALA A 366 26.70 2.36 3.06
CA ALA A 366 25.38 2.08 3.61
C ALA A 366 25.47 1.54 5.05
N ILE A 367 26.36 0.58 5.29
CA ILE A 367 26.62 -0.02 6.61
C ILE A 367 27.16 1.05 7.59
N LYS A 368 28.05 1.93 7.13
CA LYS A 368 28.56 3.03 7.97
C LYS A 368 27.43 3.98 8.40
N MET A 369 26.43 4.21 7.55
CA MET A 369 25.26 5.05 7.87
C MET A 369 24.24 4.34 8.76
N ASN A 370 24.01 3.06 8.51
CA ASN A 370 23.11 2.22 9.29
C ASN A 370 23.75 0.84 9.53
N PRO A 371 24.49 0.66 10.63
CA PRO A 371 25.11 -0.62 10.97
C PRO A 371 24.10 -1.75 11.23
N GLY A 372 22.83 -1.44 11.47
CA GLY A 372 21.75 -2.41 11.65
C GLY A 372 21.15 -2.94 10.35
N LEU A 373 21.69 -2.58 9.18
CA LEU A 373 21.15 -2.98 7.89
C LEU A 373 21.64 -4.40 7.49
N ALA A 374 21.04 -5.43 8.10
CA ALA A 374 21.43 -6.83 7.92
C ALA A 374 21.56 -7.27 6.46
N LYS A 375 20.65 -6.80 5.58
CA LYS A 375 20.70 -7.13 4.14
C LYS A 375 21.96 -6.58 3.46
N ALA A 376 22.45 -5.41 3.87
CA ALA A 376 23.68 -4.86 3.32
C ALA A 376 24.91 -5.66 3.74
N HIS A 377 24.95 -6.16 4.97
CA HIS A 377 25.99 -7.07 5.46
C HIS A 377 25.97 -8.39 4.66
N LYS A 378 24.76 -8.99 4.44
CA LYS A 378 24.61 -10.20 3.62
C LYS A 378 25.17 -9.99 2.21
N ASP A 379 24.77 -8.90 1.53
CA ASP A 379 25.20 -8.66 0.15
C ASP A 379 26.71 -8.33 0.06
N LEU A 380 27.28 -7.68 1.08
CA LEU A 380 28.73 -7.46 1.16
C LEU A 380 29.47 -8.78 1.36
N ALA A 381 28.94 -9.69 2.18
CA ALA A 381 29.48 -11.04 2.36
C ALA A 381 29.53 -11.83 1.04
N ILE A 382 28.47 -11.75 0.23
CA ILE A 382 28.42 -12.39 -1.10
C ILE A 382 29.49 -11.80 -2.01
N ILE A 383 29.72 -10.49 -2.00
CA ILE A 383 30.81 -9.86 -2.77
C ILE A 383 32.17 -10.38 -2.32
N TYR A 384 32.41 -10.48 -1.01
CA TYR A 384 33.66 -11.02 -0.48
C TYR A 384 33.85 -12.49 -0.83
N LEU A 385 32.78 -13.30 -0.81
CA LEU A 385 32.80 -14.69 -1.26
C LEU A 385 33.26 -14.78 -2.73
N ASN A 386 32.69 -13.98 -3.61
CA ASN A 386 33.05 -13.94 -5.03
C ASN A 386 34.51 -13.48 -5.26
N LYS A 387 35.03 -12.63 -4.36
CA LYS A 387 36.44 -12.20 -4.36
C LYS A 387 37.37 -13.19 -3.63
N ARG A 388 36.86 -14.34 -3.15
CA ARG A 388 37.57 -15.35 -2.35
C ARG A 388 38.16 -14.81 -1.03
N LEU A 389 37.58 -13.76 -0.49
CA LEU A 389 37.94 -13.18 0.79
C LEU A 389 37.10 -13.83 1.92
N PHE A 390 37.34 -15.11 2.19
CA PHE A 390 36.47 -15.97 2.98
C PHE A 390 36.28 -15.49 4.42
N ASP A 391 37.34 -15.00 5.07
CA ASP A 391 37.26 -14.52 6.46
C ASP A 391 36.32 -13.29 6.58
N TYR A 392 36.49 -12.33 5.66
CA TYR A 392 35.62 -11.16 5.60
C TYR A 392 34.17 -11.53 5.29
N ALA A 393 33.94 -12.48 4.37
CA ALA A 393 32.62 -12.98 4.06
C ALA A 393 31.95 -13.60 5.29
N GLN A 394 32.68 -14.42 6.04
CA GLN A 394 32.18 -15.07 7.25
C GLN A 394 31.78 -14.07 8.33
N ASP A 395 32.59 -13.03 8.56
CA ASP A 395 32.31 -12.00 9.56
C ASP A 395 31.06 -11.18 9.21
N GLU A 396 30.93 -10.80 7.96
CA GLU A 396 29.73 -10.06 7.49
C GLU A 396 28.46 -10.93 7.56
N PHE A 397 28.53 -12.23 7.21
CA PHE A 397 27.40 -13.14 7.38
C PHE A 397 27.00 -13.31 8.85
N LYS A 398 27.97 -13.45 9.77
CA LYS A 398 27.67 -13.54 11.20
C LYS A 398 26.97 -12.28 11.70
N THR A 399 27.47 -11.11 11.32
CA THR A 399 26.83 -9.84 11.65
C THR A 399 25.40 -9.77 11.10
N ALA A 400 25.17 -10.20 9.86
CA ALA A 400 23.84 -10.23 9.26
C ALA A 400 22.88 -11.15 10.04
N MET A 401 23.35 -12.32 10.49
CA MET A 401 22.58 -13.28 11.30
C MET A 401 22.30 -12.76 12.71
N GLU A 402 23.25 -12.07 13.34
CA GLU A 402 23.03 -11.44 14.65
C GLU A 402 21.93 -10.36 14.59
N LEU A 403 21.88 -9.60 13.48
CA LEU A 403 20.88 -8.56 13.26
C LEU A 403 19.51 -9.12 12.89
N LEU A 404 19.45 -10.21 12.10
CA LEU A 404 18.21 -10.87 11.66
C LEU A 404 18.36 -12.40 11.74
N PRO A 405 18.23 -13.01 12.93
CA PRO A 405 18.51 -14.44 13.14
C PRO A 405 17.59 -15.41 12.36
N ASN A 406 16.34 -15.01 12.14
CA ASN A 406 15.31 -15.83 11.50
C ASN A 406 14.97 -15.29 10.10
N ASN A 407 15.98 -14.94 9.31
CA ASN A 407 15.77 -14.51 7.93
C ASN A 407 16.21 -15.61 6.96
N PHE A 408 15.28 -16.09 6.15
CA PHE A 408 15.51 -17.16 5.18
C PHE A 408 16.71 -16.87 4.26
N GLU A 409 16.74 -15.68 3.63
CA GLU A 409 17.80 -15.34 2.67
C GLU A 409 19.20 -15.37 3.30
N ILE A 410 19.34 -14.83 4.51
CA ILE A 410 20.65 -14.78 5.21
C ILE A 410 21.10 -16.18 5.58
N LEU A 411 20.23 -17.02 6.13
CA LEU A 411 20.55 -18.39 6.51
C LEU A 411 20.89 -19.25 5.29
N PHE A 412 20.12 -19.10 4.22
CA PHE A 412 20.35 -19.84 2.97
C PHE A 412 21.70 -19.44 2.32
N GLU A 413 21.97 -18.15 2.20
CA GLU A 413 23.23 -17.67 1.61
C GLU A 413 24.46 -18.01 2.49
N TYR A 414 24.31 -18.04 3.80
CA TYR A 414 25.38 -18.53 4.67
C TYR A 414 25.59 -20.05 4.51
N GLY A 415 24.53 -20.82 4.33
CA GLY A 415 24.60 -22.23 3.94
C GLY A 415 25.38 -22.41 2.62
N ASN A 416 25.10 -21.58 1.60
CA ASN A 416 25.81 -21.57 0.33
C ASN A 416 27.30 -21.22 0.49
N PHE A 417 27.60 -20.24 1.35
CA PHE A 417 28.98 -19.92 1.69
C PHE A 417 29.73 -21.11 2.31
N LEU A 418 29.14 -21.78 3.27
CA LEU A 418 29.71 -22.96 3.94
C LEU A 418 29.88 -24.12 2.94
N TYR A 419 28.89 -24.37 2.10
CA TYR A 419 28.93 -25.35 1.01
C TYR A 419 30.09 -25.06 0.05
N SER A 420 30.25 -23.82 -0.40
CA SER A 420 31.33 -23.41 -1.32
C SER A 420 32.74 -23.49 -0.71
N THR A 421 32.83 -23.43 0.64
CA THR A 421 34.08 -23.59 1.39
C THR A 421 34.29 -25.02 1.90
N SER A 422 33.51 -25.99 1.40
CA SER A 422 33.57 -27.41 1.75
C SER A 422 33.27 -27.72 3.23
N LYS A 423 32.61 -26.84 3.93
CA LYS A 423 32.13 -27.02 5.31
C LYS A 423 30.71 -27.63 5.30
N ASN A 424 30.57 -28.78 4.64
CA ASN A 424 29.26 -29.35 4.28
C ASN A 424 28.40 -29.74 5.51
N THR A 425 29.03 -30.18 6.61
CA THR A 425 28.31 -30.53 7.84
C THR A 425 27.69 -29.27 8.50
N GLU A 426 28.43 -28.17 8.50
CA GLU A 426 27.92 -26.89 9.00
C GLU A 426 26.85 -26.32 8.05
N ALA A 427 27.05 -26.43 6.72
CA ALA A 427 26.07 -25.98 5.72
C ALA A 427 24.70 -26.63 5.89
N GLU A 428 24.69 -27.92 6.24
CA GLU A 428 23.45 -28.67 6.52
C GLU A 428 22.59 -28.02 7.61
N GLU A 429 23.21 -27.59 8.70
CA GLU A 429 22.51 -26.94 9.83
C GLU A 429 21.77 -25.67 9.36
N TYR A 430 22.43 -24.86 8.52
CA TYR A 430 21.84 -23.58 8.06
C TYR A 430 20.80 -23.79 6.97
N TYR A 431 20.96 -24.79 6.10
CA TYR A 431 19.90 -25.17 5.16
C TYR A 431 18.66 -25.70 5.89
N LEU A 432 18.81 -26.47 6.97
CA LEU A 432 17.70 -26.91 7.81
C LEU A 432 16.96 -25.73 8.43
N LYS A 433 17.68 -24.78 9.05
CA LYS A 433 17.09 -23.57 9.61
C LYS A 433 16.37 -22.72 8.55
N ALA A 434 16.89 -22.64 7.34
CA ALA A 434 16.23 -21.98 6.24
C ALA A 434 14.93 -22.71 5.83
N LEU A 435 14.96 -24.04 5.75
CA LEU A 435 13.78 -24.87 5.43
C LEU A 435 12.73 -24.90 6.55
N GLU A 436 13.09 -24.64 7.81
CA GLU A 436 12.12 -24.42 8.88
C GLU A 436 11.27 -23.16 8.65
N ILE A 437 11.85 -22.14 8.01
CA ILE A 437 11.16 -20.87 7.69
C ILE A 437 10.35 -21.03 6.40
N GLU A 438 10.95 -21.59 5.35
CA GLU A 438 10.33 -21.82 4.05
C GLU A 438 10.47 -23.30 3.61
N PRO A 439 9.58 -24.19 4.09
CA PRO A 439 9.70 -25.65 3.87
C PRO A 439 9.61 -26.07 2.39
N GLU A 440 8.96 -25.27 1.56
CA GLU A 440 8.75 -25.54 0.13
C GLU A 440 9.67 -24.70 -0.77
N ASN A 441 10.72 -24.08 -0.22
CA ASN A 441 11.64 -23.33 -1.05
C ASN A 441 12.50 -24.26 -1.91
N ILE A 442 12.28 -24.18 -3.21
CA ILE A 442 12.88 -25.07 -4.21
C ILE A 442 14.41 -25.01 -4.19
N LEU A 443 14.98 -23.82 -4.08
CA LEU A 443 16.44 -23.65 -4.06
C LEU A 443 17.05 -24.27 -2.81
N ALA A 444 16.46 -24.01 -1.64
CA ALA A 444 16.94 -24.58 -0.38
C ALA A 444 16.85 -26.10 -0.37
N LEU A 445 15.76 -26.70 -0.87
CA LEU A 445 15.62 -28.16 -1.03
C LEU A 445 16.69 -28.72 -1.98
N THR A 446 16.95 -28.03 -3.10
CA THR A 446 17.93 -28.48 -4.09
C THR A 446 19.35 -28.42 -3.55
N PHE A 447 19.74 -27.31 -2.91
CA PHE A 447 21.08 -27.18 -2.31
C PHE A 447 21.26 -28.11 -1.11
N MET A 448 20.22 -28.35 -0.32
CA MET A 448 20.25 -29.38 0.72
C MET A 448 20.49 -30.77 0.13
N ALA A 449 19.80 -31.12 -0.97
CA ALA A 449 20.01 -32.38 -1.66
C ALA A 449 21.43 -32.53 -2.19
N LEU A 450 22.00 -31.48 -2.78
CA LEU A 450 23.39 -31.48 -3.25
C LEU A 450 24.39 -31.58 -2.08
N ASN A 451 24.12 -30.92 -0.98
CA ASN A 451 24.96 -31.02 0.21
C ASN A 451 24.95 -32.46 0.78
N LYS A 452 23.77 -33.10 0.83
CA LYS A 452 23.62 -34.52 1.24
C LYS A 452 24.33 -35.46 0.27
N LEU A 453 24.32 -35.16 -1.04
CA LEU A 453 25.09 -35.93 -2.05
C LEU A 453 26.60 -35.88 -1.73
N ILE A 454 27.16 -34.69 -1.43
CA ILE A 454 28.57 -34.55 -1.09
C ILE A 454 28.90 -35.28 0.22
N LEU A 455 28.01 -35.24 1.21
CA LEU A 455 28.15 -35.97 2.48
C LEU A 455 27.95 -37.50 2.32
N ASN A 456 27.71 -38.00 1.09
CA ASN A 456 27.42 -39.40 0.77
C ASN A 456 26.15 -39.93 1.46
N GLN A 457 25.22 -39.06 1.86
CA GLN A 457 23.91 -39.39 2.45
C GLN A 457 22.86 -39.50 1.33
N LEU A 458 23.02 -40.54 0.49
CA LEU A 458 22.31 -40.64 -0.80
C LEU A 458 20.79 -40.82 -0.66
N ASP A 459 20.29 -41.44 0.41
CA ASP A 459 18.85 -41.60 0.65
C ASP A 459 18.18 -40.25 0.98
N GLU A 460 18.80 -39.48 1.85
CA GLU A 460 18.33 -38.16 2.20
C GLU A 460 18.44 -37.17 1.01
N ALA A 461 19.54 -37.25 0.23
CA ALA A 461 19.69 -36.48 -0.99
C ALA A 461 18.51 -36.73 -1.95
N LYS A 462 18.12 -38.01 -2.13
CA LYS A 462 16.96 -38.40 -2.96
C LYS A 462 15.68 -37.80 -2.39
N GLU A 463 15.46 -37.87 -1.07
CA GLU A 463 14.25 -37.33 -0.43
C GLU A 463 14.09 -35.83 -0.72
N TYR A 464 15.13 -35.04 -0.48
CA TYR A 464 15.08 -33.59 -0.68
C TYR A 464 14.90 -33.20 -2.17
N ILE A 465 15.61 -33.86 -3.08
CA ILE A 465 15.45 -33.54 -4.51
C ILE A 465 14.08 -33.94 -5.05
N MET A 466 13.48 -35.03 -4.54
CA MET A 466 12.12 -35.41 -4.92
C MET A 466 11.07 -34.41 -4.41
N LYS A 467 11.26 -33.80 -3.23
CA LYS A 467 10.42 -32.68 -2.76
C LYS A 467 10.54 -31.48 -3.71
N ALA A 468 11.73 -31.12 -4.12
CA ALA A 468 11.94 -30.01 -5.08
C ALA A 468 11.27 -30.30 -6.43
N LEU A 469 11.39 -31.53 -6.96
CA LEU A 469 10.75 -31.98 -8.20
C LEU A 469 9.22 -32.00 -8.10
N HIS A 470 8.67 -32.28 -6.94
CA HIS A 470 7.22 -32.26 -6.72
C HIS A 470 6.65 -30.83 -6.90
N ILE A 471 7.40 -29.83 -6.46
CA ILE A 471 7.01 -28.42 -6.57
C ILE A 471 7.20 -27.91 -8.01
N ASN A 472 8.36 -28.20 -8.63
CA ASN A 472 8.64 -27.83 -10.02
C ASN A 472 9.43 -28.93 -10.74
N HIS A 473 8.71 -29.77 -11.46
CA HIS A 473 9.29 -30.91 -12.19
C HIS A 473 9.83 -30.54 -13.60
N HIS A 474 9.68 -29.29 -14.03
CA HIS A 474 10.15 -28.85 -15.36
C HIS A 474 11.44 -28.04 -15.30
N HIS A 475 11.96 -27.69 -14.14
CA HIS A 475 13.15 -26.85 -14.04
C HIS A 475 14.42 -27.65 -14.35
N GLU A 476 15.18 -27.25 -15.39
CA GLU A 476 16.35 -27.97 -15.93
C GLU A 476 17.41 -28.27 -14.87
N TYR A 477 17.73 -27.27 -14.00
CA TYR A 477 18.74 -27.44 -12.96
C TYR A 477 18.34 -28.50 -11.91
N ILE A 478 17.05 -28.56 -11.53
CA ILE A 478 16.55 -29.57 -10.59
C ILE A 478 16.59 -30.95 -11.22
N GLN A 479 16.24 -31.07 -12.51
CA GLN A 479 16.34 -32.32 -13.28
C GLN A 479 17.80 -32.79 -13.33
N TYR A 480 18.73 -31.88 -13.58
CA TYR A 480 20.18 -32.20 -13.59
C TYR A 480 20.63 -32.69 -12.20
N CYS A 481 20.29 -31.97 -11.12
CA CYS A 481 20.64 -32.38 -9.76
C CYS A 481 20.04 -33.75 -9.40
N ALA A 482 18.79 -34.02 -9.79
CA ALA A 482 18.15 -35.32 -9.61
C ALA A 482 18.91 -36.43 -10.37
N GLY A 483 19.29 -36.16 -11.63
CA GLY A 483 20.07 -37.07 -12.41
C GLY A 483 21.41 -37.43 -11.75
N ARG A 484 22.13 -36.44 -11.22
CA ARG A 484 23.39 -36.67 -10.48
C ARG A 484 23.20 -37.53 -9.24
N ILE A 485 22.12 -37.25 -8.47
CA ILE A 485 21.83 -38.01 -7.25
C ILE A 485 21.46 -39.47 -7.60
N MET A 486 20.62 -39.69 -8.63
CA MET A 486 20.26 -41.03 -9.07
C MET A 486 21.48 -41.78 -9.63
N PHE A 487 22.36 -41.08 -10.37
CA PHE A 487 23.63 -41.65 -10.85
C PHE A 487 24.51 -42.13 -9.67
N ALA A 488 24.69 -41.28 -8.66
CA ALA A 488 25.47 -41.64 -7.47
C ALA A 488 24.87 -42.84 -6.71
N ARG A 489 23.54 -42.99 -6.75
CA ARG A 489 22.80 -44.14 -6.16
C ARG A 489 22.86 -45.38 -7.04
N LYS A 490 23.47 -45.30 -8.23
CA LYS A 490 23.47 -46.36 -9.23
C LYS A 490 22.09 -46.71 -9.82
N GLU A 491 21.13 -45.80 -9.68
CA GLU A 491 19.78 -45.88 -10.27
C GLU A 491 19.84 -45.26 -11.69
N TYR A 492 20.62 -45.91 -12.58
CA TYR A 492 21.03 -45.32 -13.86
C TYR A 492 19.86 -45.07 -14.84
N GLU A 493 18.80 -45.90 -14.82
CA GLU A 493 17.62 -45.67 -15.68
C GLU A 493 16.86 -44.40 -15.26
N ASP A 494 16.72 -44.15 -13.94
CA ASP A 494 16.13 -42.95 -13.44
C ASP A 494 17.03 -41.73 -13.71
N ALA A 495 18.36 -41.87 -13.52
CA ALA A 495 19.32 -40.85 -13.85
C ALA A 495 19.21 -40.43 -15.33
N LYS A 496 19.20 -41.42 -16.27
CA LYS A 496 19.00 -41.18 -17.69
C LYS A 496 17.75 -40.37 -17.99
N ARG A 497 16.61 -40.76 -17.39
CA ARG A 497 15.33 -40.08 -17.60
C ARG A 497 15.36 -38.60 -17.17
N TYR A 498 15.99 -38.29 -16.04
CA TYR A 498 16.11 -36.89 -15.56
C TYR A 498 17.11 -36.09 -16.39
N LEU A 499 18.27 -36.69 -16.71
CA LEU A 499 19.33 -36.02 -17.47
C LEU A 499 18.92 -35.72 -18.92
N ILE A 500 18.17 -36.61 -19.59
CA ILE A 500 17.61 -36.32 -20.93
C ILE A 500 16.75 -35.06 -20.88
N LYS A 501 15.83 -34.96 -19.90
CA LYS A 501 14.97 -33.78 -19.76
C LYS A 501 15.78 -32.51 -19.48
N ALA A 502 16.85 -32.62 -18.71
CA ALA A 502 17.72 -31.48 -18.40
C ALA A 502 18.46 -31.02 -19.69
N VAL A 503 19.04 -31.97 -20.49
CA VAL A 503 19.75 -31.68 -21.74
C VAL A 503 18.82 -31.10 -22.81
N GLU A 504 17.57 -31.58 -22.91
CA GLU A 504 16.56 -31.04 -23.83
C GLU A 504 16.25 -29.56 -23.59
N GLN A 505 16.31 -29.11 -22.36
CA GLN A 505 16.04 -27.73 -21.97
C GLN A 505 17.31 -26.86 -22.02
N ASN A 506 18.40 -27.37 -21.46
CA ASN A 506 19.69 -26.69 -21.43
C ASN A 506 20.84 -27.68 -21.64
N PRO A 507 21.39 -27.77 -22.85
CA PRO A 507 22.46 -28.70 -23.20
C PRO A 507 23.85 -28.21 -22.76
N ASP A 508 24.03 -27.89 -21.48
CA ASP A 508 25.33 -27.54 -20.93
C ASP A 508 26.29 -28.74 -20.89
N VAL A 509 27.58 -28.44 -20.80
CA VAL A 509 28.66 -29.44 -20.87
C VAL A 509 28.60 -30.46 -19.75
N GLU A 510 28.31 -30.02 -18.54
CA GLU A 510 28.31 -30.86 -17.33
C GLU A 510 27.13 -31.85 -17.32
N THR A 511 25.96 -31.37 -17.76
CA THR A 511 24.75 -32.19 -17.91
C THR A 511 24.95 -33.24 -19.00
N GLN A 512 25.49 -32.87 -20.20
CA GLN A 512 25.80 -33.78 -21.27
C GLN A 512 26.83 -34.83 -20.84
N ASN A 513 27.88 -34.44 -20.14
CA ASN A 513 28.91 -35.38 -19.66
C ASN A 513 28.32 -36.38 -18.67
N THR A 514 27.48 -35.93 -17.72
CA THR A 514 26.82 -36.81 -16.75
C THR A 514 25.87 -37.79 -17.46
N LEU A 515 25.15 -37.34 -18.49
CA LEU A 515 24.30 -38.20 -19.31
C LEU A 515 25.11 -39.25 -20.09
N ALA A 516 26.24 -38.87 -20.66
CA ALA A 516 27.13 -39.81 -21.38
C ALA A 516 27.68 -40.86 -20.42
N LEU A 517 28.12 -40.48 -19.23
CA LEU A 517 28.54 -41.45 -18.20
C LEU A 517 27.39 -42.37 -17.78
N THR A 518 26.16 -41.85 -17.69
CA THR A 518 24.97 -42.66 -17.39
C THR A 518 24.70 -43.69 -18.48
N TYR A 519 24.83 -43.32 -19.77
CA TYR A 519 24.73 -44.26 -20.88
C TYR A 519 25.83 -45.32 -20.85
N TYR A 520 27.06 -44.92 -20.48
CA TYR A 520 28.15 -45.87 -20.30
C TYR A 520 27.83 -46.94 -19.22
N GLU A 521 27.36 -46.52 -18.06
CA GLU A 521 27.01 -47.41 -16.97
C GLU A 521 25.82 -48.36 -17.30
N LEU A 522 24.92 -47.92 -18.19
CA LEU A 522 23.82 -48.72 -18.71
C LEU A 522 24.25 -49.70 -19.84
N GLY A 523 25.51 -49.62 -20.31
CA GLY A 523 25.98 -50.42 -21.44
C GLY A 523 25.57 -49.86 -22.84
N GLU A 524 24.95 -48.68 -22.88
CA GLU A 524 24.54 -47.99 -24.12
C GLU A 524 25.70 -47.20 -24.72
N TYR A 525 26.82 -47.88 -24.94
CA TYR A 525 28.11 -47.27 -25.33
C TYR A 525 28.04 -46.40 -26.58
N GLY A 526 27.24 -46.79 -27.58
CA GLY A 526 27.05 -46.01 -28.79
C GLY A 526 26.46 -44.61 -28.54
N GLN A 527 25.52 -44.50 -27.58
CA GLN A 527 24.95 -43.20 -27.18
C GLN A 527 25.98 -42.36 -26.41
N ALA A 528 26.73 -42.99 -25.50
CA ALA A 528 27.80 -42.34 -24.77
C ALA A 528 28.87 -41.76 -25.74
N VAL A 529 29.34 -42.57 -26.71
CA VAL A 529 30.32 -42.15 -27.72
C VAL A 529 29.83 -40.94 -28.53
N ASN A 530 28.57 -40.92 -28.93
CA ASN A 530 28.01 -39.78 -29.67
C ASN A 530 28.09 -38.46 -28.86
N ILE A 531 27.75 -38.50 -27.59
CA ILE A 531 27.80 -37.32 -26.73
C ILE A 531 29.26 -36.93 -26.44
N PHE A 532 30.13 -37.88 -26.07
CA PHE A 532 31.54 -37.61 -25.82
C PHE A 532 32.25 -37.04 -27.02
N ASN A 533 32.01 -37.53 -28.25
CA ASN A 533 32.57 -36.96 -29.45
C ASN A 533 32.10 -35.53 -29.74
N ASN A 534 30.82 -35.23 -29.49
CA ASN A 534 30.31 -33.86 -29.57
C ASN A 534 31.03 -32.94 -28.57
N LEU A 535 31.20 -33.38 -27.32
CA LEU A 535 31.94 -32.64 -26.31
C LEU A 535 33.42 -32.49 -26.68
N LEU A 536 34.07 -33.55 -27.16
CA LEU A 536 35.48 -33.54 -27.58
C LEU A 536 35.73 -32.58 -28.76
N SER A 537 34.75 -32.43 -29.67
CA SER A 537 34.84 -31.44 -30.75
C SER A 537 34.94 -29.99 -30.24
N LYS A 538 34.39 -29.71 -29.05
CA LYS A 538 34.46 -28.41 -28.40
C LYS A 538 35.71 -28.28 -27.50
N PHE A 539 36.18 -29.39 -26.95
CA PHE A 539 37.30 -29.47 -26.01
C PHE A 539 38.27 -30.57 -26.45
N PRO A 540 39.05 -30.39 -27.56
CA PRO A 540 39.86 -31.44 -28.18
C PRO A 540 40.95 -32.04 -27.29
N GLU A 541 41.45 -31.30 -26.33
CA GLU A 541 42.52 -31.71 -25.43
C GLU A 541 42.03 -32.18 -24.05
N ASN A 542 40.72 -32.43 -23.92
CA ASN A 542 40.17 -32.84 -22.63
C ASN A 542 40.49 -34.33 -22.37
N ILE A 543 41.44 -34.58 -21.46
CA ILE A 543 41.95 -35.89 -21.05
C ILE A 543 40.82 -36.82 -20.58
N SER A 544 39.86 -36.29 -19.77
CA SER A 544 38.76 -37.09 -19.24
C SER A 544 37.83 -37.60 -20.36
N LEU A 545 37.54 -36.77 -21.37
CA LEU A 545 36.72 -37.17 -22.53
C LEU A 545 37.43 -38.21 -23.40
N LEU A 546 38.73 -38.04 -23.66
CA LEU A 546 39.55 -39.00 -24.40
C LEU A 546 39.55 -40.35 -23.70
N ARG A 547 39.73 -40.36 -22.36
CA ARG A 547 39.69 -41.59 -21.56
C ARG A 547 38.32 -42.26 -21.62
N SER A 548 37.24 -41.50 -21.46
CA SER A 548 35.88 -42.04 -21.51
C SER A 548 35.53 -42.63 -22.86
N LEU A 549 36.01 -42.00 -23.99
CA LEU A 549 35.87 -42.55 -25.33
C LEU A 549 36.64 -43.85 -25.50
N ALA A 550 37.88 -43.91 -25.04
CA ALA A 550 38.68 -45.12 -25.08
C ALA A 550 38.02 -46.28 -24.33
N GLN A 551 37.51 -46.01 -23.14
CA GLN A 551 36.76 -46.99 -22.33
C GLN A 551 35.46 -47.44 -23.02
N CYS A 552 34.73 -46.54 -23.67
CA CYS A 552 33.54 -46.90 -24.43
C CYS A 552 33.89 -47.83 -25.59
N TYR A 553 34.93 -47.51 -26.37
CA TYR A 553 35.36 -48.33 -27.51
C TYR A 553 35.95 -49.67 -27.04
N GLU A 554 36.68 -49.73 -25.93
CA GLU A 554 37.10 -51.01 -25.32
C GLU A 554 35.87 -51.89 -25.00
N LYS A 555 34.83 -51.33 -24.42
CA LYS A 555 33.58 -52.05 -24.08
C LYS A 555 32.79 -52.46 -25.33
N MET A 556 32.99 -51.81 -26.45
CA MET A 556 32.40 -52.15 -27.76
C MET A 556 33.24 -53.13 -28.55
N ASP A 557 34.37 -53.58 -28.04
CA ASP A 557 35.36 -54.47 -28.69
C ASP A 557 36.00 -53.80 -29.94
N ASP A 558 35.97 -52.46 -30.03
CA ASP A 558 36.63 -51.68 -31.09
C ASP A 558 38.02 -51.22 -30.59
N ILE A 559 38.94 -52.18 -30.55
CA ILE A 559 40.26 -52.00 -29.98
C ILE A 559 41.08 -50.94 -30.72
N ASP A 560 40.94 -50.88 -32.06
CA ASP A 560 41.66 -49.90 -32.88
C ASP A 560 41.33 -48.47 -32.48
N LYS A 561 40.04 -48.16 -32.31
CA LYS A 561 39.62 -46.82 -31.86
C LYS A 561 39.94 -46.56 -30.40
N ALA A 562 39.83 -47.57 -29.55
CA ALA A 562 40.23 -47.41 -28.17
C ALA A 562 41.70 -46.98 -28.05
N LEU A 563 42.60 -47.66 -28.81
CA LEU A 563 44.01 -47.31 -28.87
C LEU A 563 44.25 -45.93 -29.49
N GLU A 564 43.49 -45.54 -30.56
CA GLU A 564 43.59 -44.20 -31.17
C GLU A 564 43.35 -43.09 -30.11
N TYR A 565 42.32 -43.21 -29.28
CA TYR A 565 42.03 -42.19 -28.24
C TYR A 565 43.04 -42.24 -27.10
N LEU A 566 43.53 -43.40 -26.71
CA LEU A 566 44.58 -43.54 -25.69
C LEU A 566 45.90 -42.95 -26.15
N TYR A 567 46.29 -43.15 -27.40
CA TYR A 567 47.50 -42.49 -27.96
C TYR A 567 47.34 -40.98 -28.00
N LYS A 568 46.18 -40.46 -28.43
CA LYS A 568 45.90 -39.02 -28.34
C LYS A 568 45.99 -38.48 -26.90
N LEU A 569 45.52 -39.26 -25.94
CA LEU A 569 45.60 -38.90 -24.53
C LEU A 569 47.05 -38.86 -24.05
N THR A 570 47.86 -39.92 -24.36
CA THR A 570 49.26 -39.98 -23.94
C THR A 570 50.16 -38.98 -24.68
N ASP A 571 49.79 -38.54 -25.89
CA ASP A 571 50.47 -37.44 -26.59
C ASP A 571 50.27 -36.09 -25.84
N ILE A 572 49.13 -35.88 -25.20
CA ILE A 572 48.84 -34.68 -24.42
C ILE A 572 49.40 -34.81 -23.00
N PHE A 573 49.25 -35.98 -22.39
CA PHE A 573 49.68 -36.26 -21.02
C PHE A 573 50.46 -37.60 -20.95
N PRO A 574 51.78 -37.59 -21.28
CA PRO A 574 52.60 -38.79 -21.35
C PRO A 574 52.76 -39.55 -20.03
N GLU A 575 52.58 -38.88 -18.90
CA GLU A 575 52.75 -39.46 -17.55
C GLU A 575 51.46 -40.17 -17.05
N ASP A 576 50.40 -40.31 -17.88
CA ASP A 576 49.17 -40.99 -17.49
C ASP A 576 49.40 -42.50 -17.39
N GLU A 577 49.67 -42.98 -16.19
CA GLU A 577 49.94 -44.39 -15.91
C GLU A 577 48.74 -45.29 -16.30
N GLU A 578 47.51 -44.84 -16.06
CA GLU A 578 46.29 -45.60 -16.35
C GLU A 578 46.11 -45.79 -17.86
N ALA A 579 46.32 -44.73 -18.65
CA ALA A 579 46.26 -44.83 -20.11
C ALA A 579 47.36 -45.72 -20.66
N GLN A 580 48.58 -45.64 -20.13
CA GLN A 580 49.68 -46.52 -20.54
C GLN A 580 49.42 -47.99 -20.18
N GLU A 581 48.77 -48.27 -19.02
CA GLU A 581 48.39 -49.63 -18.67
C GLU A 581 47.29 -50.16 -19.60
N MET A 582 46.29 -49.34 -19.93
CA MET A 582 45.24 -49.69 -20.88
C MET A 582 45.83 -50.01 -22.27
N ILE A 583 46.79 -49.21 -22.76
CA ILE A 583 47.49 -49.48 -24.04
C ILE A 583 48.18 -50.85 -23.98
N ARG A 584 48.97 -51.15 -22.91
CA ARG A 584 49.66 -52.43 -22.77
C ARG A 584 48.70 -53.63 -22.71
N LYS A 585 47.50 -53.45 -22.19
CA LYS A 585 46.49 -54.48 -22.06
C LYS A 585 45.78 -54.74 -23.40
N LEU A 586 45.62 -53.73 -24.23
CA LEU A 586 44.87 -53.78 -25.49
C LEU A 586 45.79 -54.03 -26.70
N SER A 587 47.09 -53.77 -26.63
CA SER A 587 48.11 -54.07 -27.64
C SER A 587 48.61 -55.51 -27.48
#